data_4c9c40e88fcd0193b795c47bc85fc586
#
_entry.id   4c9c40e88fcd0193b795c47bc85fc586
#
_cell.length_a   1.000
_cell.length_b   1.000
_cell.length_c   1.000
_cell.angle_alpha   90.00
_cell.angle_beta   90.00
_cell.angle_gamma   90.00
#
_symmetry.space_group_name_H-M   'P 1'
#
loop_
_entity.id
_entity.type
_entity.pdbx_description
1 polymer ?
#
loop_
_entity_poly.entity_id
_entity_poly.type
_entity_poly.pdbx_seq_one_letter_code
_entity_poly.pdbx_strand_id
1 'polypeptide(L)'
;MDRNLLYYGDNLEVLRLHVKDETVDLVYLDPPFKSNQKYNILFSEQNGTRSKAQIKAFEDTWRWDEGAVQSYRKLVETGGNVSKLMQAFYSFLGGCDMLAYLSMMAPRLIELRRVLKDTGSIYLYCDPTASHYLKLLMDSIFGPHNFKNEIIWHYRKWPSGKYAFQKNHDVILFYSKSENKNRIFNQLYMDRAPSTQKRFGAAKIISGYDELGRRLPSKTEERESAGVRLDDVWNIGRVPPIKQLFPTQKPESLIERCISASSNEGDLVLDPFCGCGTTIVTAQKLKRQWIGIDITALSITLIKNRLKDAFVEEVPYNVIGEPVSLPDAVKLTREDPYQFQCWALGLVGARPVEQKKGADRGIDGRLYFHDEGKGVKTKQIIFSVKSGHTTVSHVRDLRGVIERERAEIGVLITLQPPTKPMKGEAIEAGYYESPWGTSHPRIQIITIAGLLEKKGLDLPAAKVNVTFKKSDRVKEDGVEYLTLPFEG
;
A
#
# COMPACT_ATOMS: atom_id res chain seq x y z
N MET A 1 9.37 -14.03 -16.75
CA MET A 1 8.06 -13.33 -16.70
C MET A 1 8.31 -11.96 -17.28
N ASP A 2 7.71 -11.65 -18.42
CA ASP A 2 8.05 -10.41 -19.13
C ASP A 2 7.18 -9.20 -18.79
N ARG A 3 6.39 -9.24 -17.70
CA ARG A 3 5.49 -8.15 -17.35
C ARG A 3 5.28 -8.07 -15.83
N ASN A 4 5.17 -6.85 -15.33
CA ASN A 4 4.77 -6.56 -13.98
C ASN A 4 3.31 -7.00 -13.74
N LEU A 5 3.02 -7.50 -12.52
CA LEU A 5 1.71 -8.05 -12.18
C LEU A 5 1.13 -7.40 -10.94
N LEU A 6 -0.13 -7.02 -11.00
CA LEU A 6 -0.90 -6.52 -9.88
C LEU A 6 -2.09 -7.44 -9.64
N TYR A 7 -2.14 -8.08 -8.49
CA TYR A 7 -3.23 -8.99 -8.14
C TYR A 7 -4.21 -8.34 -7.17
N TYR A 8 -5.48 -8.43 -7.51
CA TYR A 8 -6.60 -8.18 -6.61
C TYR A 8 -7.10 -9.51 -6.05
N GLY A 9 -6.88 -9.76 -4.76
CA GLY A 9 -7.28 -11.01 -4.12
C GLY A 9 -6.52 -11.33 -2.83
N ASP A 10 -6.87 -12.45 -2.19
CA ASP A 10 -6.14 -12.96 -1.02
C ASP A 10 -4.74 -13.40 -1.43
N ASN A 11 -3.73 -12.87 -0.73
CA ASN A 11 -2.34 -13.12 -1.07
C ASN A 11 -1.91 -14.57 -0.86
N LEU A 12 -2.51 -15.31 0.07
CA LEU A 12 -2.19 -16.73 0.26
C LEU A 12 -2.63 -17.56 -0.94
N GLU A 13 -3.82 -17.28 -1.49
CA GLU A 13 -4.33 -17.94 -2.70
C GLU A 13 -3.49 -17.57 -3.93
N VAL A 14 -3.20 -16.27 -4.09
CA VAL A 14 -2.38 -15.78 -5.21
C VAL A 14 -0.98 -16.41 -5.18
N LEU A 15 -0.33 -16.44 -4.01
CA LEU A 15 0.99 -17.07 -3.85
C LEU A 15 0.96 -18.55 -4.24
N ARG A 16 -0.06 -19.30 -3.82
CA ARG A 16 -0.19 -20.74 -4.11
C ARG A 16 -0.49 -21.05 -5.56
N LEU A 17 -1.37 -20.27 -6.18
CA LEU A 17 -1.89 -20.58 -7.52
C LEU A 17 -1.10 -19.93 -8.65
N HIS A 18 -0.49 -18.76 -8.41
CA HIS A 18 0.04 -17.93 -9.48
C HIS A 18 1.54 -17.63 -9.38
N VAL A 19 2.14 -17.74 -8.19
CA VAL A 19 3.59 -17.48 -8.03
C VAL A 19 4.35 -18.81 -7.93
N LYS A 20 5.22 -19.05 -8.91
CA LYS A 20 6.02 -20.29 -8.99
C LYS A 20 7.14 -20.30 -7.93
N ASP A 21 7.58 -21.51 -7.60
CA ASP A 21 8.70 -21.73 -6.70
C ASP A 21 9.96 -21.06 -7.25
N GLU A 22 10.74 -20.46 -6.35
CA GLU A 22 12.09 -19.95 -6.62
C GLU A 22 12.18 -18.95 -7.80
N THR A 23 11.15 -18.10 -7.93
CA THR A 23 11.11 -17.08 -8.98
C THR A 23 11.36 -15.65 -8.48
N VAL A 24 11.20 -15.40 -7.18
CA VAL A 24 11.27 -14.07 -6.58
C VAL A 24 12.66 -13.81 -6.01
N ASP A 25 13.24 -12.66 -6.33
CA ASP A 25 14.55 -12.24 -5.83
C ASP A 25 14.45 -11.56 -4.47
N LEU A 26 13.42 -10.73 -4.28
CA LEU A 26 13.22 -9.97 -3.06
C LEU A 26 11.75 -9.95 -2.66
N VAL A 27 11.49 -10.22 -1.39
CA VAL A 27 10.19 -9.97 -0.76
C VAL A 27 10.32 -8.80 0.22
N TYR A 28 9.49 -7.79 0.04
CA TYR A 28 9.24 -6.77 1.06
C TYR A 28 7.77 -6.86 1.47
N LEU A 29 7.50 -6.93 2.76
CA LEU A 29 6.12 -7.00 3.24
C LEU A 29 5.89 -6.13 4.46
N ASP A 30 4.76 -5.42 4.43
CA ASP A 30 4.22 -4.56 5.48
C ASP A 30 2.81 -5.04 5.84
N PRO A 31 2.70 -6.17 6.58
CA PRO A 31 1.41 -6.75 6.88
C PRO A 31 0.64 -5.87 7.86
N PRO A 32 -0.71 -5.97 7.89
CA PRO A 32 -1.53 -5.27 8.86
C PRO A 32 -1.17 -5.72 10.28
N PHE A 33 -0.94 -4.75 11.18
CA PHE A 33 -0.56 -5.01 12.57
C PHE A 33 -1.77 -5.00 13.49
N LYS A 34 -1.62 -5.61 14.67
CA LYS A 34 -2.56 -5.51 15.78
C LYS A 34 -2.51 -4.11 16.44
N SER A 35 -2.79 -3.06 15.70
CA SER A 35 -2.76 -1.72 16.28
C SER A 35 -4.06 -1.33 16.99
N ASN A 36 -5.12 -2.15 16.92
CA ASN A 36 -6.49 -1.80 17.32
C ASN A 36 -6.97 -0.45 16.74
N GLN A 37 -6.30 0.04 15.70
CA GLN A 37 -6.66 1.27 15.03
C GLN A 37 -7.52 0.94 13.82
N LYS A 38 -8.67 1.57 13.75
CA LYS A 38 -9.44 1.60 12.51
C LYS A 38 -8.67 2.51 11.56
N TYR A 39 -8.05 1.94 10.55
CA TYR A 39 -7.39 2.72 9.52
C TYR A 39 -8.44 3.36 8.63
N ASN A 40 -8.66 4.62 8.89
CA ASN A 40 -9.51 5.47 8.07
C ASN A 40 -8.62 6.29 7.16
N ILE A 41 -8.85 6.24 5.86
CA ILE A 41 -8.15 7.12 4.93
C ILE A 41 -8.66 8.54 5.15
N LEU A 42 -7.82 9.39 5.72
CA LEU A 42 -8.10 10.81 5.90
C LEU A 42 -7.78 11.53 4.58
N PHE A 43 -8.82 11.97 3.89
CA PHE A 43 -8.64 12.91 2.79
C PHE A 43 -8.62 14.34 3.36
N SER A 44 -7.58 15.09 3.08
CA SER A 44 -7.57 16.53 3.33
C SER A 44 -8.05 17.25 2.08
N GLU A 45 -8.95 18.20 2.25
CA GLU A 45 -9.29 19.14 1.19
C GLU A 45 -8.08 20.06 0.92
N GLN A 46 -7.98 20.62 -0.30
CA GLN A 46 -6.84 21.49 -0.67
C GLN A 46 -6.70 22.75 0.21
N ASN A 47 -7.75 23.12 0.93
CA ASN A 47 -7.75 24.24 1.87
C ASN A 47 -7.20 23.88 3.26
N GLY A 48 -6.65 22.69 3.46
CA GLY A 48 -6.08 22.23 4.74
C GLY A 48 -7.13 21.80 5.77
N THR A 49 -8.44 21.89 5.49
CA THR A 49 -9.47 21.37 6.37
C THR A 49 -9.52 19.86 6.29
N ARG A 50 -9.66 19.19 7.44
CA ARG A 50 -9.85 17.74 7.48
C ARG A 50 -11.21 17.42 6.84
N SER A 51 -11.20 16.67 5.73
CA SER A 51 -12.44 16.16 5.17
C SER A 51 -13.18 15.33 6.22
N LYS A 52 -14.48 15.55 6.37
CA LYS A 52 -15.34 14.74 7.25
C LYS A 52 -15.51 13.30 6.73
N ALA A 53 -15.03 13.01 5.51
CA ALA A 53 -15.10 11.70 4.90
C ALA A 53 -13.85 10.87 5.24
N GLN A 54 -13.99 9.96 6.17
CA GLN A 54 -13.03 8.90 6.47
C GLN A 54 -13.48 7.65 5.72
N ILE A 55 -12.55 6.94 5.05
CA ILE A 55 -12.82 5.62 4.47
C ILE A 55 -12.18 4.58 5.37
N LYS A 56 -12.99 3.60 5.76
CA LYS A 56 -12.50 2.41 6.43
C LYS A 56 -11.77 1.53 5.40
N ALA A 57 -10.44 1.62 5.35
CA ALA A 57 -9.64 0.84 4.41
C ALA A 57 -9.70 -0.65 4.76
N PHE A 58 -9.53 -1.00 6.03
CA PHE A 58 -9.80 -2.32 6.60
C PHE A 58 -9.75 -2.25 8.14
N GLU A 59 -10.33 -3.25 8.81
CA GLU A 59 -10.21 -3.38 10.27
C GLU A 59 -8.94 -4.18 10.60
N ASP A 60 -8.01 -3.53 11.26
CA ASP A 60 -6.77 -4.13 11.77
C ASP A 60 -7.02 -4.77 13.15
N THR A 61 -8.12 -5.51 13.24
CA THR A 61 -8.53 -6.18 14.46
C THR A 61 -8.56 -7.68 14.23
N TRP A 62 -7.51 -8.32 14.69
CA TRP A 62 -7.44 -9.77 14.72
C TRP A 62 -8.21 -10.26 15.94
N ARG A 63 -9.12 -11.20 15.74
CA ARG A 63 -9.87 -11.85 16.80
C ARG A 63 -9.63 -13.36 16.73
N TRP A 64 -9.52 -13.97 17.89
CA TRP A 64 -9.49 -15.42 17.98
C TRP A 64 -10.90 -15.96 17.75
N ASP A 65 -11.32 -15.98 16.51
CA ASP A 65 -12.61 -16.49 16.04
C ASP A 65 -12.46 -17.89 15.40
N GLU A 66 -13.55 -18.41 14.87
CA GLU A 66 -13.58 -19.73 14.24
C GLU A 66 -12.60 -19.84 13.05
N GLY A 67 -12.46 -18.81 12.25
CA GLY A 67 -11.51 -18.75 11.12
C GLY A 67 -10.05 -18.83 11.59
N ALA A 68 -9.69 -18.10 12.66
CA ALA A 68 -8.38 -18.15 13.27
C ALA A 68 -8.08 -19.54 13.88
N VAL A 69 -9.07 -20.15 14.55
CA VAL A 69 -8.95 -21.51 15.09
C VAL A 69 -8.74 -22.54 13.98
N GLN A 70 -9.45 -22.43 12.86
CA GLN A 70 -9.27 -23.35 11.72
C GLN A 70 -7.87 -23.17 11.10
N SER A 71 -7.42 -21.94 10.92
CA SER A 71 -6.07 -21.64 10.41
C SER A 71 -4.98 -22.20 11.32
N TYR A 72 -5.13 -22.04 12.63
CA TYR A 72 -4.24 -22.59 13.64
C TYR A 72 -4.21 -24.13 13.56
N ARG A 73 -5.38 -24.80 13.53
CA ARG A 73 -5.47 -26.28 13.44
C ARG A 73 -4.75 -26.82 12.22
N LYS A 74 -4.98 -26.22 11.04
CA LYS A 74 -4.28 -26.60 9.81
C LYS A 74 -2.76 -26.50 9.94
N LEU A 75 -2.24 -25.44 10.59
CA LEU A 75 -0.81 -25.28 10.85
C LEU A 75 -0.28 -26.38 11.80
N VAL A 76 -1.02 -26.72 12.83
CA VAL A 76 -0.63 -27.77 13.77
C VAL A 76 -0.61 -29.14 13.09
N GLU A 77 -1.59 -29.44 12.23
CA GLU A 77 -1.69 -30.68 11.46
C GLU A 77 -0.54 -30.85 10.45
N THR A 78 0.00 -29.75 9.92
CA THR A 78 1.12 -29.81 8.97
C THR A 78 2.40 -30.35 9.60
N GLY A 79 2.54 -30.27 10.92
CA GLY A 79 3.75 -30.73 11.63
C GLY A 79 4.96 -29.80 11.47
N GLY A 80 6.13 -30.32 11.87
CA GLY A 80 7.39 -29.60 11.75
C GLY A 80 7.61 -28.49 12.81
N ASN A 81 8.61 -27.64 12.57
CA ASN A 81 9.03 -26.62 13.54
C ASN A 81 7.97 -25.52 13.75
N VAL A 82 7.29 -25.12 12.69
CA VAL A 82 6.22 -24.12 12.75
C VAL A 82 5.07 -24.63 13.62
N SER A 83 4.65 -25.87 13.44
CA SER A 83 3.61 -26.51 14.26
C SER A 83 3.98 -26.52 15.74
N LYS A 84 5.20 -26.94 16.07
CA LYS A 84 5.71 -26.95 17.45
C LYS A 84 5.71 -25.56 18.07
N LEU A 85 6.16 -24.56 17.32
CA LEU A 85 6.18 -23.17 17.79
C LEU A 85 4.76 -22.63 18.00
N MET A 86 3.83 -22.88 17.08
CA MET A 86 2.44 -22.42 17.21
C MET A 86 1.74 -23.07 18.40
N GLN A 87 2.03 -24.34 18.70
CA GLN A 87 1.53 -25.02 19.90
C GLN A 87 2.12 -24.41 21.18
N ALA A 88 3.43 -24.08 21.20
CA ALA A 88 4.06 -23.37 22.31
C ALA A 88 3.42 -21.98 22.51
N PHE A 89 3.16 -21.23 21.44
CA PHE A 89 2.45 -19.95 21.52
C PHE A 89 1.04 -20.11 22.08
N TYR A 90 0.31 -21.13 21.65
CA TYR A 90 -1.03 -21.41 22.18
C TYR A 90 -0.98 -21.75 23.68
N SER A 91 -0.02 -22.58 24.10
CA SER A 91 0.18 -22.94 25.53
C SER A 91 0.51 -21.72 26.37
N PHE A 92 1.26 -20.76 25.84
CA PHE A 92 1.73 -19.57 26.56
C PHE A 92 0.72 -18.41 26.52
N LEU A 93 0.15 -18.11 25.35
CA LEU A 93 -0.71 -16.94 25.12
C LEU A 93 -2.19 -17.26 25.30
N GLY A 94 -2.60 -18.52 25.17
CA GLY A 94 -3.98 -18.91 24.99
C GLY A 94 -4.55 -18.47 23.64
N GLY A 95 -5.85 -18.64 23.47
CA GLY A 95 -6.59 -18.14 22.32
C GLY A 95 -6.76 -16.62 22.40
N CYS A 96 -5.87 -15.88 21.78
CA CYS A 96 -5.87 -14.41 21.78
C CYS A 96 -5.63 -13.84 20.39
N ASP A 97 -5.82 -12.54 20.26
CA ASP A 97 -5.68 -11.83 18.98
C ASP A 97 -4.26 -11.94 18.39
N MET A 98 -3.20 -11.96 19.23
CA MET A 98 -1.83 -12.17 18.76
C MET A 98 -1.69 -13.55 18.11
N LEU A 99 -2.25 -14.59 18.71
CA LEU A 99 -2.21 -15.93 18.12
C LEU A 99 -3.02 -16.01 16.83
N ALA A 100 -4.17 -15.31 16.75
CA ALA A 100 -4.94 -15.17 15.51
C ALA A 100 -4.10 -14.54 14.41
N TYR A 101 -3.40 -13.44 14.72
CA TYR A 101 -2.49 -12.77 13.79
C TYR A 101 -1.35 -13.69 13.32
N LEU A 102 -0.69 -14.39 14.24
CA LEU A 102 0.38 -15.32 13.88
C LEU A 102 -0.12 -16.50 13.06
N SER A 103 -1.35 -16.97 13.32
CA SER A 103 -1.99 -18.04 12.54
C SER A 103 -2.32 -17.61 11.11
N MET A 104 -2.57 -16.33 10.89
CA MET A 104 -2.73 -15.74 9.55
C MET A 104 -1.38 -15.56 8.85
N MET A 105 -0.35 -15.11 9.57
CA MET A 105 0.96 -14.82 9.00
C MET A 105 1.75 -16.08 8.65
N ALA A 106 1.68 -17.13 9.47
CA ALA A 106 2.51 -18.33 9.30
C ALA A 106 2.37 -18.99 7.91
N PRO A 107 1.17 -19.30 7.38
CA PRO A 107 1.04 -19.91 6.07
C PRO A 107 1.54 -18.99 4.94
N ARG A 108 1.40 -17.68 5.08
CA ARG A 108 1.91 -16.69 4.13
C ARG A 108 3.44 -16.67 4.10
N LEU A 109 4.07 -16.66 5.25
CA LEU A 109 5.55 -16.69 5.37
C LEU A 109 6.13 -18.00 4.83
N ILE A 110 5.43 -19.13 5.00
CA ILE A 110 5.81 -20.42 4.40
C ILE A 110 5.80 -20.32 2.87
N GLU A 111 4.73 -19.77 2.29
CA GLU A 111 4.62 -19.58 0.84
C GLU A 111 5.66 -18.57 0.32
N LEU A 112 5.91 -17.48 1.06
CA LEU A 112 6.93 -16.51 0.71
C LEU A 112 8.33 -17.12 0.67
N ARG A 113 8.63 -18.04 1.61
CA ARG A 113 9.89 -18.81 1.55
C ARG A 113 9.94 -19.74 0.33
N ARG A 114 8.82 -20.38 -0.05
CA ARG A 114 8.73 -21.25 -1.24
C ARG A 114 9.06 -20.48 -2.51
N VAL A 115 8.44 -19.31 -2.70
CA VAL A 115 8.58 -18.53 -3.96
C VAL A 115 9.91 -17.79 -4.08
N LEU A 116 10.61 -17.52 -2.96
CA LEU A 116 11.94 -16.91 -2.98
C LEU A 116 12.97 -17.83 -3.66
N LYS A 117 13.84 -17.25 -4.49
CA LYS A 117 15.05 -17.90 -4.98
C LYS A 117 16.00 -18.24 -3.83
N ASP A 118 16.86 -19.22 -4.00
CA ASP A 118 17.87 -19.58 -3.00
C ASP A 118 18.82 -18.40 -2.64
N THR A 119 19.05 -17.51 -3.59
CA THR A 119 19.82 -16.27 -3.41
C THR A 119 18.98 -15.10 -2.86
N GLY A 120 17.67 -15.28 -2.71
CA GLY A 120 16.71 -14.22 -2.40
C GLY A 120 16.68 -13.80 -0.94
N SER A 121 16.09 -12.67 -0.70
CA SER A 121 15.98 -12.02 0.62
C SER A 121 14.54 -11.61 0.93
N ILE A 122 14.23 -11.50 2.23
CA ILE A 122 12.94 -11.05 2.72
C ILE A 122 13.09 -10.00 3.81
N TYR A 123 12.33 -8.92 3.70
CA TYR A 123 12.21 -7.87 4.71
C TYR A 123 10.78 -7.83 5.24
N LEU A 124 10.61 -8.15 6.52
CA LEU A 124 9.34 -8.11 7.21
C LEU A 124 9.29 -6.91 8.13
N TYR A 125 8.48 -5.92 7.76
CA TYR A 125 8.20 -4.77 8.61
C TYR A 125 7.22 -5.15 9.72
N CYS A 126 7.48 -4.72 10.94
CA CYS A 126 6.62 -4.96 12.10
C CYS A 126 6.78 -3.89 13.19
N ASP A 127 5.72 -3.72 13.98
CA ASP A 127 5.80 -2.90 15.18
C ASP A 127 6.48 -3.65 16.35
N PRO A 128 6.96 -2.95 17.37
CA PRO A 128 7.60 -3.59 18.53
C PRO A 128 6.68 -4.54 19.33
N THR A 129 5.36 -4.47 19.13
CA THR A 129 4.40 -5.36 19.82
C THR A 129 4.41 -6.76 19.23
N ALA A 130 4.54 -6.88 17.93
CA ALA A 130 4.51 -8.13 17.18
C ALA A 130 5.92 -8.67 16.86
N SER A 131 6.94 -7.80 16.81
CA SER A 131 8.27 -8.12 16.27
C SER A 131 8.91 -9.37 16.90
N HIS A 132 8.84 -9.53 18.21
CA HIS A 132 9.46 -10.67 18.92
C HIS A 132 8.79 -12.01 18.57
N TYR A 133 7.47 -12.03 18.44
CA TYR A 133 6.73 -13.23 18.01
C TYR A 133 6.99 -13.56 16.54
N LEU A 134 7.01 -12.54 15.70
CA LEU A 134 7.33 -12.68 14.28
C LEU A 134 8.78 -13.14 14.09
N LYS A 135 9.72 -12.65 14.89
CA LYS A 135 11.11 -13.12 14.86
C LYS A 135 11.21 -14.62 15.09
N LEU A 136 10.54 -15.13 16.14
CA LEU A 136 10.51 -16.58 16.41
C LEU A 136 9.83 -17.37 15.29
N LEU A 137 8.76 -16.82 14.71
CA LEU A 137 8.07 -17.44 13.57
C LEU A 137 8.98 -17.47 12.34
N MET A 138 9.67 -16.38 12.02
CA MET A 138 10.66 -16.32 10.94
C MET A 138 11.81 -17.30 11.15
N ASP A 139 12.33 -17.43 12.39
CA ASP A 139 13.35 -18.44 12.73
C ASP A 139 12.87 -19.86 12.48
N SER A 140 11.61 -20.16 12.79
CA SER A 140 11.04 -21.49 12.57
C SER A 140 10.85 -21.83 11.08
N ILE A 141 10.65 -20.82 10.23
CA ILE A 141 10.41 -20.97 8.80
C ILE A 141 11.70 -20.86 7.99
N PHE A 142 12.49 -19.81 8.20
CA PHE A 142 13.70 -19.51 7.41
C PHE A 142 14.97 -20.13 8.03
N GLY A 143 14.94 -20.45 9.30
CA GLY A 143 16.11 -20.87 10.09
C GLY A 143 16.84 -19.67 10.74
N PRO A 144 17.31 -19.81 11.99
CA PRO A 144 17.96 -18.72 12.74
C PRO A 144 19.27 -18.26 12.10
N HIS A 145 20.00 -19.15 11.39
CA HIS A 145 21.25 -18.82 10.68
C HIS A 145 21.03 -17.88 9.48
N ASN A 146 19.82 -17.85 8.95
CA ASN A 146 19.46 -16.99 7.84
C ASN A 146 19.01 -15.59 8.27
N PHE A 147 18.89 -15.32 9.56
CA PHE A 147 18.71 -13.98 10.09
C PHE A 147 19.96 -13.14 9.85
N LYS A 148 19.75 -11.93 9.33
CA LYS A 148 20.84 -11.00 8.98
C LYS A 148 20.87 -9.81 9.89
N ASN A 149 19.76 -9.05 9.97
CA ASN A 149 19.66 -7.87 10.82
C ASN A 149 18.25 -7.69 11.37
N GLU A 150 18.15 -7.13 12.56
CA GLU A 150 17.01 -6.38 13.02
C GLU A 150 17.27 -4.91 12.72
N ILE A 151 16.60 -4.39 11.70
CA ILE A 151 16.76 -3.00 11.29
C ILE A 151 15.79 -2.14 12.10
N ILE A 152 16.31 -1.13 12.77
CA ILE A 152 15.53 -0.18 13.55
C ILE A 152 15.24 1.04 12.69
N TRP A 153 14.00 1.18 12.25
CA TRP A 153 13.56 2.42 11.61
C TRP A 153 13.16 3.42 12.69
N HIS A 154 14.03 4.38 12.96
CA HIS A 154 13.82 5.46 13.93
C HIS A 154 13.20 6.67 13.27
N TYR A 155 12.18 7.27 13.92
CA TYR A 155 11.49 8.48 13.50
C TYR A 155 10.95 9.23 14.73
N ARG A 156 10.76 10.54 14.60
CA ARG A 156 10.20 11.37 15.68
C ARG A 156 8.67 11.47 15.54
N LYS A 157 7.96 11.36 16.67
CA LYS A 157 6.52 11.66 16.82
C LYS A 157 6.33 12.78 17.85
N TRP A 158 5.18 13.42 17.81
CA TRP A 158 4.76 14.28 18.91
C TRP A 158 4.70 13.46 20.20
N PRO A 159 5.15 14.04 21.35
CA PRO A 159 5.12 13.34 22.63
C PRO A 159 3.71 12.86 22.98
N SER A 160 3.57 11.58 23.28
CA SER A 160 2.34 10.96 23.71
C SER A 160 2.65 9.97 24.83
N GLY A 161 1.93 10.06 25.93
CA GLY A 161 2.10 9.16 27.07
C GLY A 161 2.85 9.80 28.24
N LYS A 162 2.35 9.50 29.45
CA LYS A 162 2.88 10.06 30.70
C LYS A 162 3.71 9.04 31.52
N TYR A 163 3.59 7.75 31.20
CA TYR A 163 4.07 6.65 32.06
C TYR A 163 5.04 5.69 31.38
N ALA A 164 5.50 6.02 30.15
CA ALA A 164 6.48 5.24 29.41
C ALA A 164 7.33 6.13 28.50
N PHE A 165 8.47 5.62 28.06
CA PHE A 165 9.28 6.30 27.05
C PHE A 165 8.53 6.40 25.74
N GLN A 166 8.82 7.46 24.97
CA GLN A 166 8.24 7.71 23.66
C GLN A 166 8.64 6.58 22.68
N LYS A 167 7.63 5.95 22.07
CA LYS A 167 7.86 4.93 21.03
C LYS A 167 8.14 5.61 19.70
N ASN A 168 9.39 5.68 19.28
CA ASN A 168 9.88 6.38 18.11
C ASN A 168 10.54 5.45 17.08
N HIS A 169 10.26 4.16 17.12
CA HIS A 169 10.80 3.22 16.14
C HIS A 169 9.81 2.10 15.81
N ASP A 170 10.02 1.53 14.66
CA ASP A 170 9.48 0.25 14.24
C ASP A 170 10.64 -0.64 13.75
N VAL A 171 10.38 -1.91 13.53
CA VAL A 171 11.38 -2.94 13.26
C VAL A 171 11.20 -3.51 11.86
N ILE A 172 12.31 -3.81 11.17
CA ILE A 172 12.29 -4.59 9.94
C ILE A 172 13.21 -5.81 10.16
N LEU A 173 12.62 -7.00 10.09
CA LEU A 173 13.37 -8.24 10.20
C LEU A 173 13.92 -8.63 8.82
N PHE A 174 15.23 -8.70 8.68
CA PHE A 174 15.91 -9.04 7.44
C PHE A 174 16.45 -10.47 7.49
N TYR A 175 15.98 -11.31 6.56
CA TYR A 175 16.43 -12.69 6.37
C TYR A 175 16.88 -12.94 4.92
N SER A 176 17.83 -13.85 4.73
CA SER A 176 18.03 -14.54 3.45
C SER A 176 17.21 -15.83 3.42
N LYS A 177 16.92 -16.38 2.23
CA LYS A 177 16.27 -17.70 2.12
C LYS A 177 17.21 -18.81 2.60
N SER A 178 18.50 -18.70 2.31
CA SER A 178 19.52 -19.70 2.62
C SER A 178 20.86 -19.05 2.99
N GLU A 179 21.85 -19.88 3.31
CA GLU A 179 23.25 -19.48 3.55
C GLU A 179 24.06 -19.38 2.25
N ASN A 180 23.41 -19.35 1.09
CA ASN A 180 24.07 -19.26 -0.21
C ASN A 180 25.00 -18.03 -0.26
N LYS A 181 26.28 -18.29 -0.58
CA LYS A 181 27.29 -17.23 -0.68
C LYS A 181 27.06 -16.25 -1.84
N ASN A 182 26.29 -16.69 -2.84
CA ASN A 182 25.92 -15.87 -4.01
C ASN A 182 24.65 -15.04 -3.79
N ARG A 183 24.16 -14.93 -2.52
CA ARG A 183 23.02 -14.05 -2.23
C ARG A 183 23.31 -12.62 -2.68
N ILE A 184 22.28 -11.96 -3.18
CA ILE A 184 22.39 -10.56 -3.58
C ILE A 184 22.41 -9.68 -2.33
N PHE A 185 23.51 -8.97 -2.12
CA PHE A 185 23.62 -7.92 -1.11
C PHE A 185 24.57 -6.83 -1.58
N ASN A 186 24.01 -5.72 -2.00
CA ASN A 186 24.74 -4.53 -2.44
C ASN A 186 25.02 -3.66 -1.22
N GLN A 187 26.30 -3.46 -0.90
CA GLN A 187 26.66 -2.62 0.24
C GLN A 187 26.25 -1.17 0.00
N LEU A 188 25.38 -0.65 0.84
CA LEU A 188 24.99 0.76 0.85
C LEU A 188 25.93 1.56 1.75
N TYR A 189 26.11 2.82 1.40
CA TYR A 189 26.96 3.75 2.13
C TYR A 189 26.18 5.01 2.51
N MET A 190 26.61 5.64 3.59
CA MET A 190 26.11 6.93 4.05
C MET A 190 27.27 7.91 4.18
N ASP A 191 26.97 9.20 4.23
CA ASP A 191 27.95 10.24 4.44
C ASP A 191 28.69 10.06 5.76
N ARG A 192 29.92 10.53 5.80
CA ARG A 192 30.71 10.59 7.02
C ARG A 192 30.17 11.66 7.96
N ALA A 193 30.26 11.39 9.27
CA ALA A 193 30.01 12.43 10.26
C ALA A 193 30.82 13.69 9.95
N PRO A 194 30.28 14.90 10.12
CA PRO A 194 30.97 16.17 9.82
C PRO A 194 32.35 16.30 10.46
N SER A 195 32.51 15.76 11.68
CA SER A 195 33.81 15.73 12.39
C SER A 195 34.85 14.85 11.67
N THR A 196 34.42 13.71 11.14
CA THR A 196 35.26 12.77 10.39
C THR A 196 35.63 13.37 9.03
N GLN A 197 34.68 14.00 8.36
CA GLN A 197 34.90 14.68 7.09
C GLN A 197 35.84 15.86 7.21
N LYS A 198 35.71 16.65 8.30
CA LYS A 198 36.62 17.77 8.61
C LYS A 198 38.05 17.28 8.87
N ARG A 199 38.23 16.09 9.49
CA ARG A 199 39.55 15.55 9.85
C ARG A 199 40.27 14.84 8.72
N PHE A 200 39.53 14.08 7.89
CA PHE A 200 40.09 13.15 6.90
C PHE A 200 39.68 13.46 5.46
N GLY A 201 38.83 14.47 5.24
CA GLY A 201 38.30 14.81 3.91
C GLY A 201 37.57 13.63 3.24
N ALA A 202 37.71 13.54 1.92
CA ALA A 202 37.16 12.45 1.11
C ALA A 202 38.05 11.18 1.08
N ALA A 203 39.26 11.23 1.65
CA ALA A 203 40.23 10.14 1.55
C ALA A 203 39.77 8.89 2.30
N LYS A 204 40.06 7.71 1.75
CA LYS A 204 39.78 6.44 2.42
C LYS A 204 40.59 6.30 3.70
N ILE A 205 39.92 6.03 4.83
CA ILE A 205 40.54 5.83 6.13
C ILE A 205 40.88 4.36 6.31
N ILE A 206 42.13 4.07 6.66
CA ILE A 206 42.59 2.73 7.06
C ILE A 206 42.84 2.75 8.55
N SER A 207 42.31 1.78 9.24
CA SER A 207 42.63 1.51 10.65
C SER A 207 43.04 0.03 10.77
N GLY A 208 44.05 -0.24 11.57
CA GLY A 208 44.53 -1.59 11.87
C GLY A 208 44.73 -1.77 13.37
N TYR A 209 45.15 -2.97 13.72
CA TYR A 209 45.59 -3.34 15.07
C TYR A 209 47.02 -3.78 15.02
N ASP A 210 47.80 -3.51 16.07
CA ASP A 210 49.16 -4.04 16.23
C ASP A 210 49.10 -5.55 16.64
N GLU A 211 50.28 -6.15 16.73
CA GLU A 211 50.40 -7.57 17.14
C GLU A 211 49.85 -7.87 18.57
N LEU A 212 49.67 -6.82 19.37
CA LEU A 212 49.11 -6.93 20.72
C LEU A 212 47.60 -6.59 20.73
N GLY A 213 46.95 -6.44 19.57
CA GLY A 213 45.52 -6.11 19.45
C GLY A 213 45.18 -4.67 19.80
N ARG A 214 46.15 -3.76 19.86
CA ARG A 214 45.91 -2.32 20.12
C ARG A 214 45.61 -1.63 18.81
N ARG A 215 44.60 -0.73 18.84
CA ARG A 215 44.20 0.02 17.63
C ARG A 215 45.30 0.99 17.22
N LEU A 216 45.80 0.84 15.99
CA LEU A 216 46.73 1.78 15.40
C LEU A 216 46.05 3.09 15.02
N PRO A 217 46.80 4.22 15.01
CA PRO A 217 46.30 5.50 14.50
C PRO A 217 45.77 5.35 13.06
N SER A 218 44.59 5.91 12.80
CA SER A 218 44.01 5.89 11.47
C SER A 218 44.87 6.65 10.47
N LYS A 219 45.16 6.04 9.33
CA LYS A 219 45.89 6.64 8.18
C LYS A 219 44.91 6.84 7.03
N THR A 220 45.25 7.69 6.07
CA THR A 220 44.47 7.89 4.85
C THR A 220 45.21 7.27 3.66
N GLU A 221 44.47 6.66 2.74
CA GLU A 221 44.93 6.29 1.40
C GLU A 221 44.49 7.36 0.39
N GLU A 222 45.21 7.50 -0.74
CA GLU A 222 44.87 8.46 -1.81
C GLU A 222 43.57 8.11 -2.59
N ARG A 223 42.87 7.04 -2.23
CA ARG A 223 41.60 6.66 -2.83
C ARG A 223 40.43 7.41 -2.16
N GLU A 224 39.47 7.82 -2.95
CA GLU A 224 38.22 8.34 -2.43
C GLU A 224 37.45 7.24 -1.68
N SER A 225 36.81 7.63 -0.62
CA SER A 225 35.97 6.75 0.18
C SER A 225 34.55 6.74 -0.35
N ALA A 226 33.96 5.56 -0.49
CA ALA A 226 32.54 5.43 -0.74
C ALA A 226 31.62 5.91 0.41
N GLY A 227 32.19 6.39 1.51
CA GLY A 227 31.43 6.78 2.71
C GLY A 227 31.59 5.77 3.87
N VAL A 228 30.66 5.80 4.80
CA VAL A 228 30.55 4.83 5.90
C VAL A 228 29.50 3.79 5.50
N ARG A 229 29.78 2.51 5.75
CA ARG A 229 28.78 1.46 5.50
C ARG A 229 27.51 1.79 6.26
N LEU A 230 26.37 1.69 5.59
CA LEU A 230 25.07 1.87 6.21
C LEU A 230 24.90 0.83 7.33
N ASP A 231 24.55 1.28 8.52
CA ASP A 231 24.22 0.44 9.67
C ASP A 231 22.74 0.01 9.67
N ASP A 232 22.30 -0.65 10.72
CA ASP A 232 20.92 -1.15 10.89
C ASP A 232 20.04 -0.22 11.72
N VAL A 233 20.49 0.99 12.04
CA VAL A 233 19.66 2.04 12.67
C VAL A 233 19.39 3.16 11.67
N TRP A 234 18.19 3.16 11.13
CA TRP A 234 17.82 4.07 10.04
C TRP A 234 17.01 5.25 10.53
N ASN A 235 17.60 6.44 10.50
CA ASN A 235 16.91 7.69 10.81
C ASN A 235 16.22 8.21 9.55
N ILE A 236 14.96 7.86 9.36
CA ILE A 236 14.15 8.29 8.22
C ILE A 236 12.84 8.88 8.72
N GLY A 237 12.55 10.11 8.33
CA GLY A 237 11.29 10.79 8.67
C GLY A 237 10.06 10.03 8.13
N ARG A 238 8.95 10.11 8.85
CA ARG A 238 7.66 9.61 8.37
C ARG A 238 7.16 10.49 7.22
N VAL A 239 6.36 9.91 6.34
CA VAL A 239 5.67 10.69 5.31
C VAL A 239 4.81 11.76 5.98
N PRO A 240 5.00 13.06 5.69
CA PRO A 240 4.18 14.12 6.28
C PRO A 240 2.69 13.92 5.95
N PRO A 241 1.75 14.19 6.88
CA PRO A 241 0.31 13.96 6.65
C PRO A 241 -0.23 14.63 5.37
N ILE A 242 0.32 15.78 5.01
CA ILE A 242 -0.05 16.51 3.79
C ILE A 242 0.36 15.76 2.50
N LYS A 243 1.41 14.91 2.55
CA LYS A 243 1.90 14.12 1.42
C LYS A 243 1.38 12.67 1.43
N GLN A 244 0.79 12.20 2.52
CA GLN A 244 0.28 10.84 2.61
C GLN A 244 -0.85 10.60 1.62
N LEU A 245 -0.74 9.54 0.85
CA LEU A 245 -1.80 8.99 -0.01
C LEU A 245 -2.65 7.97 0.75
N PHE A 246 -2.04 7.34 1.76
CA PHE A 246 -2.63 6.30 2.58
C PHE A 246 -2.14 6.42 4.04
N PRO A 247 -2.96 6.15 5.07
CA PRO A 247 -2.61 6.41 6.48
C PRO A 247 -1.35 5.69 6.95
N THR A 248 -1.09 4.50 6.43
CA THR A 248 0.05 3.65 6.80
C THR A 248 1.21 3.73 5.81
N GLN A 249 1.17 4.69 4.88
CA GLN A 249 2.19 4.83 3.85
C GLN A 249 3.59 4.96 4.46
N LYS A 250 4.49 4.07 4.02
CA LYS A 250 5.91 4.13 4.36
C LYS A 250 6.66 5.12 3.48
N PRO A 251 7.74 5.74 3.97
CA PRO A 251 8.62 6.56 3.13
C PRO A 251 9.25 5.73 2.00
N GLU A 252 9.32 6.30 0.81
CA GLU A 252 9.97 5.62 -0.33
C GLU A 252 11.44 5.31 -0.04
N SER A 253 12.17 6.23 0.61
CA SER A 253 13.57 6.04 0.98
C SER A 253 13.83 4.85 1.91
N LEU A 254 12.85 4.43 2.72
CA LEU A 254 12.94 3.22 3.53
C LEU A 254 12.95 1.97 2.65
N ILE A 255 12.02 1.90 1.71
CA ILE A 255 11.84 0.76 0.81
C ILE A 255 12.96 0.73 -0.24
N GLU A 256 13.39 1.88 -0.73
CA GLU A 256 14.50 2.05 -1.65
C GLU A 256 15.81 1.42 -1.11
N ARG A 257 16.08 1.58 0.19
CA ARG A 257 17.22 0.92 0.85
C ARG A 257 17.11 -0.61 0.79
N CYS A 258 15.93 -1.16 1.13
CA CYS A 258 15.72 -2.60 1.10
C CYS A 258 15.88 -3.16 -0.33
N ILE A 259 15.28 -2.51 -1.32
CA ILE A 259 15.32 -2.94 -2.72
C ILE A 259 16.75 -2.83 -3.27
N SER A 260 17.42 -1.69 -3.06
CA SER A 260 18.78 -1.46 -3.56
C SER A 260 19.80 -2.40 -2.92
N ALA A 261 19.67 -2.70 -1.62
CA ALA A 261 20.58 -3.60 -0.92
C ALA A 261 20.44 -5.06 -1.38
N SER A 262 19.24 -5.53 -1.70
CA SER A 262 18.98 -6.97 -1.89
C SER A 262 18.37 -7.33 -3.24
N SER A 263 18.54 -6.47 -4.25
CA SER A 263 18.18 -6.77 -5.64
C SER A 263 19.03 -5.96 -6.63
N ASN A 264 19.06 -6.40 -7.89
CA ASN A 264 19.68 -5.71 -9.02
C ASN A 264 18.61 -5.26 -10.03
N GLU A 265 18.98 -4.44 -11.02
CA GLU A 265 18.07 -4.08 -12.13
C GLU A 265 17.59 -5.35 -12.84
N GLY A 266 16.30 -5.43 -13.13
CA GLY A 266 15.66 -6.59 -13.75
C GLY A 266 15.21 -7.69 -12.80
N ASP A 267 15.65 -7.70 -11.53
CA ASP A 267 15.24 -8.67 -10.51
C ASP A 267 13.76 -8.47 -10.13
N LEU A 268 13.12 -9.54 -9.65
CA LEU A 268 11.70 -9.56 -9.30
C LEU A 268 11.49 -9.27 -7.81
N VAL A 269 10.80 -8.18 -7.54
CA VAL A 269 10.37 -7.75 -6.19
C VAL A 269 8.90 -8.13 -5.98
N LEU A 270 8.59 -8.78 -4.86
CA LEU A 270 7.22 -9.15 -4.47
C LEU A 270 6.81 -8.39 -3.20
N ASP A 271 5.65 -7.74 -3.27
CA ASP A 271 4.96 -7.18 -2.09
C ASP A 271 3.56 -7.80 -1.96
N PRO A 272 3.36 -8.73 -1.00
CA PRO A 272 2.10 -9.42 -0.81
C PRO A 272 1.05 -8.62 -0.02
N PHE A 273 1.39 -7.42 0.47
CA PHE A 273 0.51 -6.49 1.17
C PHE A 273 0.74 -5.06 0.65
N CYS A 274 0.62 -4.88 -0.67
CA CYS A 274 1.17 -3.70 -1.32
C CYS A 274 0.43 -2.37 -1.03
N GLY A 275 -0.75 -2.40 -0.43
CA GLY A 275 -1.47 -1.21 0.05
C GLY A 275 -1.58 -0.12 -1.03
N CYS A 276 -1.01 1.05 -0.75
CA CYS A 276 -0.97 2.15 -1.74
C CYS A 276 0.18 2.05 -2.76
N GLY A 277 0.92 0.93 -2.79
CA GLY A 277 1.92 0.62 -3.81
C GLY A 277 3.26 1.36 -3.67
N THR A 278 3.70 1.67 -2.45
CA THR A 278 5.02 2.33 -2.29
C THR A 278 6.14 1.43 -2.79
N THR A 279 6.11 0.14 -2.46
CA THR A 279 7.08 -0.85 -2.96
C THR A 279 7.04 -0.97 -4.48
N ILE A 280 5.84 -0.97 -5.07
CA ILE A 280 5.63 -1.12 -6.51
C ILE A 280 6.24 0.05 -7.28
N VAL A 281 5.93 1.29 -6.86
CA VAL A 281 6.48 2.50 -7.49
C VAL A 281 7.99 2.57 -7.30
N THR A 282 8.50 2.22 -6.12
CA THR A 282 9.94 2.22 -5.86
C THR A 282 10.67 1.15 -6.69
N ALA A 283 10.12 -0.06 -6.80
CA ALA A 283 10.68 -1.11 -7.65
C ALA A 283 10.72 -0.69 -9.12
N GLN A 284 9.63 -0.10 -9.62
CA GLN A 284 9.55 0.44 -10.99
C GLN A 284 10.58 1.55 -11.21
N LYS A 285 10.71 2.51 -10.29
CA LYS A 285 11.71 3.59 -10.32
C LYS A 285 13.14 3.06 -10.42
N LEU A 286 13.42 1.99 -9.68
CA LEU A 286 14.73 1.33 -9.66
C LEU A 286 14.90 0.30 -10.78
N LYS A 287 14.03 0.23 -11.75
CA LYS A 287 14.04 -0.71 -12.90
C LYS A 287 14.01 -2.19 -12.49
N ARG A 288 13.33 -2.52 -11.39
CA ARG A 288 13.02 -3.89 -11.00
C ARG A 288 11.67 -4.29 -11.58
N GLN A 289 11.52 -5.59 -11.88
CA GLN A 289 10.20 -6.18 -12.10
C GLN A 289 9.47 -6.31 -10.75
N TRP A 290 8.14 -6.33 -10.78
CA TRP A 290 7.41 -6.39 -9.54
C TRP A 290 6.10 -7.18 -9.64
N ILE A 291 5.74 -7.78 -8.51
CA ILE A 291 4.43 -8.37 -8.24
C ILE A 291 3.87 -7.67 -7.00
N GLY A 292 2.70 -7.04 -7.12
CA GLY A 292 1.94 -6.49 -6.00
C GLY A 292 0.66 -7.29 -5.79
N ILE A 293 0.31 -7.55 -4.54
CA ILE A 293 -0.95 -8.22 -4.19
C ILE A 293 -1.67 -7.41 -3.14
N ASP A 294 -2.96 -7.13 -3.34
CA ASP A 294 -3.82 -6.53 -2.32
C ASP A 294 -5.25 -7.06 -2.42
N ILE A 295 -5.91 -7.18 -1.29
CA ILE A 295 -7.28 -7.69 -1.20
C ILE A 295 -8.33 -6.59 -1.42
N THR A 296 -7.94 -5.32 -1.44
CA THR A 296 -8.87 -4.21 -1.52
C THR A 296 -8.88 -3.54 -2.89
N ALA A 297 -10.06 -3.35 -3.46
CA ALA A 297 -10.25 -2.64 -4.73
C ALA A 297 -9.74 -1.19 -4.67
N LEU A 298 -9.80 -0.56 -3.48
CA LEU A 298 -9.28 0.77 -3.26
C LEU A 298 -7.76 0.84 -3.42
N SER A 299 -7.01 -0.11 -2.84
CA SER A 299 -5.55 -0.20 -3.01
C SER A 299 -5.17 -0.35 -4.46
N ILE A 300 -5.84 -1.25 -5.19
CA ILE A 300 -5.60 -1.46 -6.62
C ILE A 300 -5.83 -0.16 -7.41
N THR A 301 -6.92 0.56 -7.15
CA THR A 301 -7.19 1.86 -7.79
C THR A 301 -6.13 2.91 -7.45
N LEU A 302 -5.68 2.96 -6.19
CA LEU A 302 -4.61 3.89 -5.78
C LEU A 302 -3.28 3.58 -6.47
N ILE A 303 -2.91 2.32 -6.59
CA ILE A 303 -1.68 1.89 -7.27
C ILE A 303 -1.72 2.29 -8.75
N LYS A 304 -2.84 2.01 -9.46
CA LYS A 304 -3.02 2.42 -10.86
C LYS A 304 -2.84 3.93 -11.05
N ASN A 305 -3.50 4.73 -10.21
CA ASN A 305 -3.37 6.19 -10.26
C ASN A 305 -1.95 6.64 -9.95
N ARG A 306 -1.31 6.04 -8.96
CA ARG A 306 0.05 6.38 -8.55
C ARG A 306 1.09 6.07 -9.62
N LEU A 307 0.99 4.92 -10.29
CA LEU A 307 1.85 4.57 -11.42
C LEU A 307 1.65 5.57 -12.58
N LYS A 308 0.41 5.91 -12.91
CA LYS A 308 0.10 6.90 -13.95
C LYS A 308 0.63 8.31 -13.63
N ASP A 309 0.59 8.71 -12.35
CA ASP A 309 1.03 10.05 -11.95
C ASP A 309 2.57 10.15 -11.84
N ALA A 310 3.22 9.06 -11.37
CA ALA A 310 4.65 9.05 -11.07
C ALA A 310 5.53 8.96 -12.33
N PHE A 311 5.06 8.26 -13.38
CA PHE A 311 5.84 8.03 -14.59
C PHE A 311 5.25 8.78 -15.78
N VAL A 312 6.13 9.30 -16.64
CA VAL A 312 5.74 10.02 -17.88
C VAL A 312 5.27 9.01 -18.93
N GLU A 313 6.02 7.92 -19.06
CA GLU A 313 5.69 6.80 -19.93
C GLU A 313 4.72 5.84 -19.25
N GLU A 314 3.85 5.22 -20.03
CA GLU A 314 2.92 4.23 -19.52
C GLU A 314 3.69 2.99 -19.05
N VAL A 315 3.61 2.68 -17.75
CA VAL A 315 4.22 1.48 -17.18
C VAL A 315 3.44 0.25 -17.65
N PRO A 316 4.07 -0.71 -18.34
CA PRO A 316 3.38 -1.92 -18.77
C PRO A 316 3.20 -2.89 -17.58
N TYR A 317 1.95 -3.22 -17.26
CA TYR A 317 1.59 -4.23 -16.25
C TYR A 317 0.22 -4.83 -16.53
N ASN A 318 -0.05 -6.00 -15.95
CA ASN A 318 -1.36 -6.64 -16.01
C ASN A 318 -2.00 -6.62 -14.61
N VAL A 319 -3.32 -6.41 -14.58
CA VAL A 319 -4.14 -6.56 -13.36
C VAL A 319 -4.92 -7.85 -13.46
N ILE A 320 -4.84 -8.67 -12.40
CA ILE A 320 -5.47 -9.99 -12.34
C ILE A 320 -6.39 -10.05 -11.11
N GLY A 321 -7.58 -10.63 -11.27
CA GLY A 321 -8.57 -10.80 -10.20
C GLY A 321 -9.62 -9.71 -10.12
N GLU A 322 -9.43 -8.55 -10.79
CA GLU A 322 -10.52 -7.58 -10.91
C GLU A 322 -11.62 -8.10 -11.85
N PRO A 323 -12.89 -7.75 -11.58
CA PRO A 323 -13.98 -8.05 -12.52
C PRO A 323 -13.71 -7.41 -13.89
N VAL A 324 -13.65 -8.24 -14.92
CA VAL A 324 -13.46 -7.80 -16.32
C VAL A 324 -14.73 -7.99 -17.16
N SER A 325 -15.72 -8.66 -16.59
CA SER A 325 -17.00 -8.96 -17.23
C SER A 325 -18.17 -8.70 -16.28
N LEU A 326 -19.38 -8.58 -16.85
CA LEU A 326 -20.59 -8.42 -16.03
C LEU A 326 -20.84 -9.63 -15.09
N PRO A 327 -20.65 -10.89 -15.50
CA PRO A 327 -20.72 -12.02 -14.59
C PRO A 327 -19.75 -11.93 -13.41
N ASP A 328 -18.50 -11.50 -13.63
CA ASP A 328 -17.52 -11.31 -12.54
C ASP A 328 -17.98 -10.23 -11.57
N ALA A 329 -18.50 -9.13 -12.09
CA ALA A 329 -19.06 -8.05 -11.26
C ALA A 329 -20.25 -8.55 -10.42
N VAL A 330 -21.15 -9.37 -11.01
CA VAL A 330 -22.26 -10.01 -10.28
C VAL A 330 -21.75 -10.97 -9.21
N LYS A 331 -20.69 -11.73 -9.49
CA LYS A 331 -20.05 -12.59 -8.50
C LYS A 331 -19.54 -11.77 -7.32
N LEU A 332 -18.79 -10.71 -7.60
CA LEU A 332 -18.25 -9.83 -6.56
C LEU A 332 -19.36 -9.20 -5.69
N THR A 333 -20.53 -8.85 -6.24
CA THR A 333 -21.64 -8.31 -5.43
C THR A 333 -22.18 -9.30 -4.41
N ARG A 334 -22.09 -10.62 -4.69
CA ARG A 334 -22.55 -11.68 -3.79
C ARG A 334 -21.51 -12.01 -2.72
N GLU A 335 -20.25 -11.95 -3.09
CA GLU A 335 -19.11 -12.25 -2.20
C GLU A 335 -18.83 -11.09 -1.25
N ASP A 336 -18.72 -9.87 -1.78
CA ASP A 336 -18.44 -8.66 -1.00
C ASP A 336 -19.07 -7.42 -1.67
N PRO A 337 -20.29 -7.01 -1.25
CA PRO A 337 -20.95 -5.82 -1.78
C PRO A 337 -20.15 -4.52 -1.60
N TYR A 338 -19.34 -4.43 -0.54
CA TYR A 338 -18.53 -3.24 -0.29
C TYR A 338 -17.34 -3.13 -1.25
N GLN A 339 -16.65 -4.25 -1.50
CA GLN A 339 -15.58 -4.29 -2.51
C GLN A 339 -16.12 -4.04 -3.91
N PHE A 340 -17.32 -4.56 -4.23
CA PHE A 340 -18.00 -4.22 -5.48
C PHE A 340 -18.23 -2.71 -5.60
N GLN A 341 -18.73 -2.06 -4.54
CA GLN A 341 -18.93 -0.61 -4.52
C GLN A 341 -17.61 0.15 -4.74
N CYS A 342 -16.55 -0.23 -4.03
CA CYS A 342 -15.23 0.38 -4.18
C CYS A 342 -14.65 0.19 -5.59
N TRP A 343 -14.80 -1.00 -6.16
CA TRP A 343 -14.37 -1.30 -7.51
C TRP A 343 -15.13 -0.47 -8.56
N ALA A 344 -16.48 -0.43 -8.46
CA ALA A 344 -17.31 0.33 -9.38
C ALA A 344 -16.99 1.85 -9.35
N LEU A 345 -16.70 2.39 -8.16
CA LEU A 345 -16.25 3.77 -8.00
C LEU A 345 -14.86 3.99 -8.60
N GLY A 346 -13.98 2.99 -8.49
CA GLY A 346 -12.65 3.00 -9.12
C GLY A 346 -12.71 3.14 -10.63
N LEU A 347 -13.68 2.48 -11.31
CA LEU A 347 -13.86 2.57 -12.77
C LEU A 347 -14.13 4.01 -13.25
N VAL A 348 -14.73 4.85 -12.41
CA VAL A 348 -15.06 6.24 -12.73
C VAL A 348 -14.10 7.25 -12.06
N GLY A 349 -13.05 6.77 -11.38
CA GLY A 349 -12.09 7.64 -10.70
C GLY A 349 -12.66 8.37 -9.48
N ALA A 350 -13.75 7.85 -8.90
CA ALA A 350 -14.36 8.35 -7.68
C ALA A 350 -13.76 7.67 -6.45
N ARG A 351 -13.75 8.35 -5.31
CA ARG A 351 -13.35 7.77 -4.03
C ARG A 351 -14.57 7.29 -3.24
N PRO A 352 -14.53 6.11 -2.62
CA PRO A 352 -15.58 5.67 -1.70
C PRO A 352 -15.73 6.61 -0.50
N VAL A 353 -16.92 6.64 0.09
CA VAL A 353 -17.20 7.34 1.35
C VAL A 353 -17.35 6.31 2.48
N GLU A 354 -16.88 6.65 3.68
CA GLU A 354 -16.97 5.75 4.84
C GLU A 354 -18.44 5.44 5.18
N GLN A 355 -18.75 4.14 5.26
CA GLN A 355 -20.01 3.70 5.84
C GLN A 355 -19.96 3.89 7.36
N LYS A 356 -20.62 4.91 7.88
CA LYS A 356 -20.89 5.02 9.31
C LYS A 356 -22.00 4.03 9.67
N LYS A 357 -21.88 3.33 10.81
CA LYS A 357 -23.01 2.59 11.38
C LYS A 357 -24.18 3.57 11.59
N GLY A 358 -25.20 3.46 10.76
CA GLY A 358 -26.35 4.37 10.68
C GLY A 358 -26.64 4.75 9.23
N ALA A 359 -27.64 5.58 8.99
CA ALA A 359 -28.03 6.01 7.64
C ALA A 359 -26.83 6.62 6.89
N ASP A 360 -26.45 6.03 5.78
CA ASP A 360 -25.31 6.39 4.92
C ASP A 360 -25.50 7.70 4.14
N ARG A 361 -26.58 8.43 4.44
CA ARG A 361 -27.03 9.66 3.75
C ARG A 361 -27.14 9.52 2.23
N GLY A 362 -27.11 8.30 1.68
CA GLY A 362 -27.26 8.00 0.25
C GLY A 362 -26.06 8.37 -0.60
N ILE A 363 -24.84 8.39 -0.03
CA ILE A 363 -23.61 8.74 -0.74
C ILE A 363 -22.63 7.57 -0.64
N ASP A 364 -22.39 6.90 -1.76
CA ASP A 364 -21.45 5.79 -1.85
C ASP A 364 -20.03 6.25 -2.23
N GLY A 365 -19.94 7.34 -3.03
CA GLY A 365 -18.66 7.90 -3.44
C GLY A 365 -18.70 9.37 -3.82
N ARG A 366 -17.53 9.99 -3.93
CA ARG A 366 -17.35 11.38 -4.35
C ARG A 366 -16.18 11.50 -5.33
N LEU A 367 -16.35 12.41 -6.30
CA LEU A 367 -15.29 12.91 -7.15
C LEU A 367 -15.24 14.43 -6.99
N TYR A 368 -14.05 14.98 -6.80
CA TYR A 368 -13.83 16.41 -6.66
C TYR A 368 -13.12 16.95 -7.91
N PHE A 369 -13.55 18.11 -8.36
CA PHE A 369 -12.97 18.71 -9.55
C PHE A 369 -12.95 20.24 -9.51
N HIS A 370 -12.07 20.79 -10.30
CA HIS A 370 -12.05 22.22 -10.63
C HIS A 370 -12.27 22.34 -12.14
N ASP A 371 -13.20 23.16 -12.55
CA ASP A 371 -13.50 23.49 -13.95
C ASP A 371 -13.23 24.97 -14.29
N GLU A 372 -12.64 25.68 -13.35
CA GLU A 372 -12.11 27.04 -13.49
C GLU A 372 -10.63 27.06 -13.09
N GLY A 373 -9.91 28.15 -13.36
CA GLY A 373 -8.50 28.28 -13.03
C GLY A 373 -8.15 28.15 -11.55
N LYS A 374 -6.86 28.13 -11.21
CA LYS A 374 -6.38 27.98 -9.82
C LYS A 374 -7.00 29.00 -8.86
N GLY A 375 -7.51 28.52 -7.72
CA GLY A 375 -8.05 29.37 -6.64
C GLY A 375 -9.56 29.36 -6.49
N VAL A 376 -10.28 28.58 -7.29
CA VAL A 376 -11.75 28.51 -7.33
C VAL A 376 -12.29 27.41 -6.41
N LYS A 377 -13.56 27.55 -6.03
CA LYS A 377 -14.32 26.61 -5.18
C LYS A 377 -14.25 25.19 -5.76
N THR A 378 -13.86 24.23 -4.94
CA THR A 378 -13.87 22.81 -5.31
C THR A 378 -15.32 22.36 -5.52
N LYS A 379 -15.61 21.85 -6.71
CA LYS A 379 -16.88 21.27 -7.11
C LYS A 379 -16.86 19.76 -6.90
N GLN A 380 -18.07 19.16 -6.79
CA GLN A 380 -18.16 17.74 -6.47
C GLN A 380 -19.23 17.02 -7.29
N ILE A 381 -18.94 15.76 -7.55
CA ILE A 381 -19.86 14.78 -8.13
C ILE A 381 -20.13 13.73 -7.05
N ILE A 382 -21.40 13.42 -6.83
CA ILE A 382 -21.82 12.40 -5.89
C ILE A 382 -22.19 11.13 -6.63
N PHE A 383 -21.76 9.99 -6.11
CA PHE A 383 -22.05 8.68 -6.66
C PHE A 383 -22.92 7.87 -5.72
N SER A 384 -23.91 7.19 -6.31
CA SER A 384 -24.66 6.12 -5.65
C SER A 384 -24.51 4.85 -6.48
N VAL A 385 -24.15 3.72 -5.82
CA VAL A 385 -23.89 2.43 -6.46
C VAL A 385 -24.97 1.44 -6.01
N LYS A 386 -25.66 0.82 -6.94
CA LYS A 386 -26.73 -0.14 -6.67
C LYS A 386 -26.49 -1.44 -7.42
N SER A 387 -26.30 -2.52 -6.66
CA SER A 387 -26.11 -3.87 -7.19
C SER A 387 -27.41 -4.64 -7.38
N GLY A 388 -28.48 -4.24 -6.71
CA GLY A 388 -29.79 -4.90 -6.74
C GLY A 388 -30.77 -4.28 -7.74
N HIS A 389 -32.05 -4.54 -7.51
CA HIS A 389 -33.13 -3.95 -8.30
C HIS A 389 -33.20 -2.42 -8.09
N THR A 390 -33.23 -1.68 -9.18
CA THR A 390 -33.27 -0.21 -9.16
C THR A 390 -34.63 0.32 -9.65
N THR A 391 -35.08 1.39 -9.00
CA THR A 391 -36.36 2.04 -9.26
C THR A 391 -36.18 3.56 -9.40
N VAL A 392 -37.21 4.26 -9.82
CA VAL A 392 -37.23 5.72 -9.94
C VAL A 392 -36.94 6.41 -8.60
N SER A 393 -37.28 5.81 -7.46
CA SER A 393 -37.00 6.37 -6.14
C SER A 393 -35.50 6.58 -5.90
N HIS A 394 -34.63 5.67 -6.38
CA HIS A 394 -33.17 5.86 -6.26
C HIS A 394 -32.68 7.11 -7.00
N VAL A 395 -33.33 7.49 -8.12
CA VAL A 395 -33.00 8.70 -8.86
C VAL A 395 -33.43 9.94 -8.08
N ARG A 396 -34.65 9.91 -7.50
CA ARG A 396 -35.19 10.99 -6.63
C ARG A 396 -34.37 11.17 -5.38
N ASP A 397 -33.98 10.07 -4.74
CA ASP A 397 -33.12 10.09 -3.56
C ASP A 397 -31.77 10.75 -3.90
N LEU A 398 -31.15 10.37 -5.03
CA LEU A 398 -29.90 10.98 -5.49
C LEU A 398 -30.08 12.48 -5.78
N ARG A 399 -31.21 12.89 -6.37
CA ARG A 399 -31.53 14.30 -6.59
C ARG A 399 -31.60 15.06 -5.26
N GLY A 400 -32.28 14.54 -4.26
CA GLY A 400 -32.32 15.14 -2.91
C GLY A 400 -30.93 15.21 -2.26
N VAL A 401 -30.08 14.20 -2.51
CA VAL A 401 -28.71 14.17 -1.98
C VAL A 401 -27.85 15.26 -2.63
N ILE A 402 -27.85 15.41 -3.95
CA ILE A 402 -27.05 16.45 -4.62
C ILE A 402 -27.48 17.86 -4.24
N GLU A 403 -28.77 18.09 -4.01
CA GLU A 403 -29.29 19.39 -3.53
C GLU A 403 -28.83 19.67 -2.10
N ARG A 404 -28.98 18.71 -1.19
CA ARG A 404 -28.53 18.82 0.21
C ARG A 404 -27.03 19.07 0.33
N GLU A 405 -26.23 18.36 -0.44
CA GLU A 405 -24.76 18.45 -0.41
C GLU A 405 -24.23 19.58 -1.30
N ARG A 406 -25.10 20.28 -2.03
CA ARG A 406 -24.74 21.31 -3.01
C ARG A 406 -23.73 20.79 -4.05
N ALA A 407 -23.99 19.58 -4.53
CA ALA A 407 -23.16 18.96 -5.57
C ALA A 407 -23.65 19.36 -6.96
N GLU A 408 -22.74 19.46 -7.89
CA GLU A 408 -23.02 19.85 -9.26
C GLU A 408 -23.69 18.72 -10.05
N ILE A 409 -23.19 17.49 -9.89
CA ILE A 409 -23.65 16.31 -10.62
C ILE A 409 -23.81 15.13 -9.68
N GLY A 410 -24.85 14.32 -9.92
CA GLY A 410 -25.07 13.01 -9.30
C GLY A 410 -24.98 11.90 -10.34
N VAL A 411 -24.33 10.80 -9.97
CA VAL A 411 -24.19 9.63 -10.84
C VAL A 411 -24.73 8.39 -10.13
N LEU A 412 -25.69 7.72 -10.77
CA LEU A 412 -26.22 6.44 -10.32
C LEU A 412 -25.54 5.31 -11.13
N ILE A 413 -24.73 4.49 -10.48
CA ILE A 413 -24.11 3.31 -11.09
C ILE A 413 -24.96 2.09 -10.79
N THR A 414 -25.38 1.33 -11.83
CA THR A 414 -26.30 0.20 -11.69
C THR A 414 -25.79 -1.05 -12.40
N LEU A 415 -26.13 -2.25 -11.89
CA LEU A 415 -25.93 -3.49 -12.62
C LEU A 415 -26.94 -3.67 -13.75
N GLN A 416 -28.19 -3.28 -13.50
CA GLN A 416 -29.30 -3.46 -14.46
C GLN A 416 -29.51 -2.18 -15.29
N PRO A 417 -29.99 -2.29 -16.53
CA PRO A 417 -30.36 -1.15 -17.36
C PRO A 417 -31.42 -0.27 -16.68
N PRO A 418 -31.33 1.06 -16.78
CA PRO A 418 -32.33 1.96 -16.22
C PRO A 418 -33.66 1.89 -16.97
N THR A 419 -34.75 1.94 -16.21
CA THR A 419 -36.11 1.95 -16.75
C THR A 419 -36.46 3.30 -17.41
N LYS A 420 -37.52 3.34 -18.23
CA LYS A 420 -38.01 4.61 -18.84
C LYS A 420 -38.34 5.68 -17.79
N PRO A 421 -39.03 5.38 -16.67
CA PRO A 421 -39.29 6.37 -15.62
C PRO A 421 -38.00 6.90 -14.97
N MET A 422 -36.98 6.06 -14.77
CA MET A 422 -35.70 6.51 -14.24
C MET A 422 -35.00 7.51 -15.16
N LYS A 423 -35.02 7.24 -16.46
CA LYS A 423 -34.45 8.16 -17.48
C LYS A 423 -35.21 9.49 -17.51
N GLY A 424 -36.54 9.47 -17.43
CA GLY A 424 -37.36 10.67 -17.37
C GLY A 424 -37.02 11.55 -16.16
N GLU A 425 -36.97 10.95 -14.97
CA GLU A 425 -36.63 11.64 -13.73
C GLU A 425 -35.20 12.23 -13.76
N ALA A 426 -34.27 11.54 -14.39
CA ALA A 426 -32.91 12.04 -14.54
C ALA A 426 -32.82 13.27 -15.46
N ILE A 427 -33.62 13.29 -16.54
CA ILE A 427 -33.72 14.46 -17.46
C ILE A 427 -34.35 15.65 -16.75
N GLU A 428 -35.38 15.43 -15.94
CA GLU A 428 -36.08 16.49 -15.17
C GLU A 428 -35.20 17.14 -14.10
N ALA A 429 -34.09 16.54 -13.73
CA ALA A 429 -33.12 17.14 -12.82
C ALA A 429 -32.36 18.33 -13.44
N GLY A 430 -32.44 18.50 -14.75
CA GLY A 430 -31.82 19.61 -15.49
C GLY A 430 -30.34 19.39 -15.75
N TYR A 431 -29.62 20.50 -16.00
CA TYR A 431 -28.24 20.49 -16.41
C TYR A 431 -27.36 21.33 -15.49
N TYR A 432 -26.11 20.93 -15.40
CA TYR A 432 -25.03 21.73 -14.83
C TYR A 432 -24.35 22.49 -15.97
N GLU A 433 -24.30 23.82 -15.84
CA GLU A 433 -23.62 24.70 -16.79
C GLU A 433 -22.19 24.94 -16.31
N SER A 434 -21.23 24.47 -17.11
CA SER A 434 -19.82 24.74 -16.87
C SER A 434 -19.48 26.20 -17.18
N PRO A 435 -18.53 26.83 -16.48
CA PRO A 435 -18.02 28.17 -16.82
C PRO A 435 -17.47 28.30 -18.26
N TRP A 436 -17.19 27.17 -18.88
CA TRP A 436 -16.71 27.07 -20.27
C TRP A 436 -17.84 26.97 -21.30
N GLY A 437 -19.10 27.13 -20.87
CA GLY A 437 -20.28 27.10 -21.77
C GLY A 437 -20.70 25.71 -22.21
N THR A 438 -20.21 24.65 -21.55
CA THR A 438 -20.70 23.27 -21.78
C THR A 438 -21.75 22.88 -20.76
N SER A 439 -22.81 22.19 -21.23
CA SER A 439 -23.95 21.77 -20.42
C SER A 439 -23.88 20.26 -20.19
N HIS A 440 -24.00 19.82 -18.94
CA HIS A 440 -23.85 18.42 -18.52
C HIS A 440 -25.06 18.00 -17.71
N PRO A 441 -25.68 16.80 -17.93
CA PRO A 441 -26.82 16.34 -17.14
C PRO A 441 -26.50 16.31 -15.64
N ARG A 442 -27.35 16.93 -14.84
CA ARG A 442 -27.18 16.94 -13.37
C ARG A 442 -27.31 15.55 -12.72
N ILE A 443 -28.12 14.67 -13.35
CA ILE A 443 -28.18 13.26 -12.95
C ILE A 443 -27.84 12.38 -14.15
N GLN A 444 -26.88 11.51 -13.96
CA GLN A 444 -26.47 10.53 -14.96
C GLN A 444 -26.65 9.12 -14.43
N ILE A 445 -27.14 8.22 -15.27
CA ILE A 445 -27.30 6.80 -14.91
C ILE A 445 -26.38 6.00 -15.86
N ILE A 446 -25.44 5.28 -15.28
CA ILE A 446 -24.50 4.44 -16.03
C ILE A 446 -24.54 3.01 -15.51
N THR A 447 -24.51 2.05 -16.43
CA THR A 447 -24.45 0.64 -16.04
C THR A 447 -23.01 0.14 -15.92
N ILE A 448 -22.79 -0.89 -15.09
CA ILE A 448 -21.49 -1.58 -15.03
C ILE A 448 -21.10 -2.10 -16.41
N ALA A 449 -22.05 -2.68 -17.17
CA ALA A 449 -21.78 -3.11 -18.56
C ALA A 449 -21.28 -1.96 -19.43
N GLY A 450 -21.90 -0.78 -19.33
CA GLY A 450 -21.45 0.40 -20.06
C GLY A 450 -20.05 0.86 -19.65
N LEU A 451 -19.73 0.83 -18.35
CA LEU A 451 -18.39 1.17 -17.86
C LEU A 451 -17.32 0.19 -18.36
N LEU A 452 -17.63 -1.11 -18.38
CA LEU A 452 -16.73 -2.14 -18.92
C LEU A 452 -16.52 -1.98 -20.44
N GLU A 453 -17.54 -1.49 -21.16
CA GLU A 453 -17.43 -1.08 -22.56
C GLU A 453 -16.73 0.27 -22.76
N LYS A 454 -16.14 0.86 -21.72
CA LYS A 454 -15.48 2.16 -21.71
C LYS A 454 -16.39 3.34 -22.04
N LYS A 455 -17.71 3.23 -21.83
CA LYS A 455 -18.60 4.39 -21.87
C LYS A 455 -18.21 5.34 -20.74
N GLY A 456 -17.91 6.58 -21.10
CA GLY A 456 -17.57 7.62 -20.15
C GLY A 456 -18.79 8.29 -19.54
N LEU A 457 -18.57 9.03 -18.45
CA LEU A 457 -19.51 9.99 -17.91
C LEU A 457 -19.42 11.30 -18.72
N ASP A 458 -20.55 11.98 -18.87
CA ASP A 458 -20.60 13.31 -19.48
C ASP A 458 -20.19 14.36 -18.44
N LEU A 459 -18.91 14.72 -18.43
CA LEU A 459 -18.31 15.60 -17.46
C LEU A 459 -17.57 16.76 -18.13
N PRO A 460 -17.41 17.94 -17.45
CA PRO A 460 -16.69 19.07 -17.99
C PRO A 460 -15.29 18.70 -18.48
N ALA A 461 -14.98 18.99 -19.75
CA ALA A 461 -13.72 18.61 -20.40
C ALA A 461 -12.48 19.26 -19.74
N ALA A 462 -12.61 20.50 -19.29
CA ALA A 462 -11.54 21.28 -18.66
C ALA A 462 -11.35 20.99 -17.15
N LYS A 463 -11.98 19.93 -16.61
CA LYS A 463 -11.87 19.60 -15.20
C LYS A 463 -10.47 19.14 -14.81
N VAL A 464 -10.00 19.64 -13.69
CA VAL A 464 -8.84 19.06 -12.98
C VAL A 464 -9.40 18.15 -11.90
N ASN A 465 -9.18 16.83 -12.02
CA ASN A 465 -9.57 15.88 -10.99
C ASN A 465 -8.65 16.04 -9.78
N VAL A 466 -9.23 16.41 -8.63
CA VAL A 466 -8.51 16.58 -7.35
C VAL A 466 -8.97 15.57 -6.28
N THR A 467 -9.63 14.50 -6.71
CA THR A 467 -10.20 13.46 -5.85
C THR A 467 -9.14 12.69 -5.09
N PHE A 468 -8.03 12.38 -5.76
CA PHE A 468 -6.86 11.75 -5.18
C PHE A 468 -5.69 12.72 -5.20
N LYS A 469 -4.84 12.63 -4.17
CA LYS A 469 -3.58 13.37 -4.19
C LYS A 469 -2.69 12.80 -5.29
N LYS A 470 -2.06 13.68 -6.07
CA LYS A 470 -1.09 13.27 -7.06
C LYS A 470 0.19 12.79 -6.39
N SER A 471 0.77 11.73 -6.93
CA SER A 471 2.11 11.29 -6.59
C SER A 471 3.15 12.28 -7.12
N ASP A 472 4.27 12.45 -6.41
CA ASP A 472 5.40 13.21 -6.94
C ASP A 472 5.92 12.47 -8.20
N ARG A 473 6.24 13.24 -9.27
CA ARG A 473 6.83 12.65 -10.48
C ARG A 473 8.25 12.17 -10.21
N VAL A 474 8.58 11.02 -10.76
CA VAL A 474 9.95 10.52 -10.80
C VAL A 474 10.75 11.45 -11.72
N LYS A 475 11.84 12.03 -11.23
CA LYS A 475 12.75 12.82 -12.05
C LYS A 475 13.55 11.84 -12.93
N GLU A 476 13.68 12.15 -14.21
CA GLU A 476 14.45 11.35 -15.18
C GLU A 476 15.97 11.42 -14.96
N ASP A 477 16.44 12.33 -14.12
CA ASP A 477 17.87 12.47 -13.80
C ASP A 477 18.33 11.24 -13.03
N GLY A 478 19.40 10.63 -13.57
CA GLY A 478 19.95 9.35 -13.14
C GLY A 478 20.04 9.22 -11.62
N VAL A 479 19.90 7.99 -11.17
CA VAL A 479 20.04 7.58 -9.78
C VAL A 479 21.43 8.04 -9.28
N GLU A 480 21.53 9.26 -8.78
CA GLU A 480 22.60 9.62 -7.86
C GLU A 480 22.40 8.73 -6.64
N TYR A 481 23.35 7.88 -6.36
CA TYR A 481 23.39 7.13 -5.10
C TYR A 481 23.26 8.14 -3.98
N LEU A 482 22.13 8.12 -3.31
CA LEU A 482 21.78 9.04 -2.24
C LEU A 482 22.88 9.05 -1.17
N THR A 483 23.78 9.99 -1.25
CA THR A 483 24.47 10.52 -0.10
C THR A 483 23.41 11.26 0.71
N LEU A 484 22.90 10.62 1.76
CA LEU A 484 21.87 11.19 2.60
C LEU A 484 22.52 12.25 3.51
N PRO A 485 22.01 13.50 3.53
CA PRO A 485 22.49 14.49 4.46
C PRO A 485 22.25 14.01 5.89
N PHE A 486 23.25 14.17 6.71
CA PHE A 486 23.19 13.94 8.15
C PHE A 486 22.33 15.06 8.76
N GLU A 487 21.04 14.80 9.01
CA GLU A 487 20.27 15.66 9.91
C GLU A 487 20.61 15.26 11.33
N GLY A 488 21.38 16.14 12.00
CA GLY A 488 21.82 16.06 13.39
C GLY A 488 20.70 16.22 14.42
#